data_88b685eac3612d1aa594ae32de97d68d
#
_entry.id   88b685eac3612d1aa594ae32de97d68d
#
_cell.length_a   1.000
_cell.length_b   1.000
_cell.length_c   1.000
_cell.angle_alpha   90.00
_cell.angle_beta   90.00
_cell.angle_gamma   90.00
#
_symmetry.space_group_name_H-M   'P 1'
#
loop_
_entity.id
_entity.type
_entity.pdbx_description
1 polymer ?
#
loop_
_entity_poly.entity_id
_entity_poly.type
_entity_poly.pdbx_seq_one_letter_code
_entity_poly.pdbx_strand_id
1 'polypeptide(L)'
;MDTFIKQLFQTLRENDSHISESALARKLGLLQYSLNRSVSTGSVKLSVFLRALSLMGYTLEIKKGGKTVAAIRPEDYTPAERDK
;
A
#
# COMPACT_ATOMS: atom_id res chain seq x y z
N MET A 1 -15.91 11.81 5.35
CA MET A 1 -16.13 10.93 4.20
C MET A 1 -14.85 10.18 3.89
N ASP A 2 -14.95 8.88 3.68
CA ASP A 2 -13.76 8.09 3.37
C ASP A 2 -13.40 8.24 1.91
N THR A 3 -12.11 8.40 1.67
CA THR A 3 -11.62 8.42 0.30
C THR A 3 -11.56 7.00 -0.24
N PHE A 4 -11.47 6.90 -1.55
CA PHE A 4 -11.28 5.59 -2.19
C PHE A 4 -10.02 4.91 -1.66
N ILE A 5 -8.95 5.67 -1.46
CA ILE A 5 -7.69 5.12 -0.97
C ILE A 5 -7.86 4.53 0.42
N LYS A 6 -8.62 5.21 1.29
CA LYS A 6 -8.84 4.70 2.63
C LYS A 6 -9.60 3.37 2.59
N GLN A 7 -10.63 3.31 1.76
CA GLN A 7 -11.40 2.08 1.63
C GLN A 7 -10.55 0.95 1.05
N LEU A 8 -9.71 1.28 0.08
CA LEU A 8 -8.83 0.28 -0.52
C LEU A 8 -7.85 -0.29 0.52
N PHE A 9 -7.20 0.58 1.28
CA PHE A 9 -6.27 0.13 2.31
C PHE A 9 -6.97 -0.74 3.34
N GLN A 10 -8.16 -0.34 3.76
CA GLN A 10 -8.91 -1.11 4.73
C GLN A 10 -9.24 -2.50 4.19
N THR A 11 -9.70 -2.56 2.95
CA THR A 11 -10.02 -3.84 2.31
C THR A 11 -8.79 -4.73 2.24
N LEU A 12 -7.66 -4.18 1.82
CA LEU A 12 -6.43 -4.96 1.68
C LEU A 12 -5.94 -5.48 3.02
N ARG A 13 -6.01 -4.64 4.06
CA ARG A 13 -5.57 -5.07 5.39
C ARG A 13 -6.44 -6.18 5.96
N GLU A 14 -7.73 -6.13 5.69
CA GLU A 14 -8.67 -7.10 6.28
C GLU A 14 -8.77 -8.39 5.49
N ASN A 15 -8.43 -8.35 4.22
CA ASN A 15 -8.68 -9.50 3.36
C ASN A 15 -7.74 -10.68 3.65
N ASP A 16 -6.46 -10.46 3.60
CA ASP A 16 -5.50 -11.55 3.80
C ASP A 16 -4.66 -11.39 5.06
N SER A 17 -4.23 -10.18 5.32
CA SER A 17 -3.20 -9.94 6.32
C SER A 17 -3.75 -9.71 7.71
N HIS A 18 -4.96 -9.19 7.80
CA HIS A 18 -5.54 -8.76 9.05
C HIS A 18 -4.57 -7.88 9.84
N ILE A 19 -3.76 -7.13 9.11
CA ILE A 19 -2.76 -6.28 9.74
C ILE A 19 -3.41 -4.96 10.15
N SER A 20 -3.15 -4.54 11.38
CA SER A 20 -3.71 -3.28 11.86
C SER A 20 -3.00 -2.10 11.18
N GLU A 21 -3.68 -0.95 11.20
CA GLU A 21 -3.10 0.25 10.60
C GLU A 21 -1.81 0.63 11.33
N SER A 22 -1.80 0.50 12.66
CA SER A 22 -0.60 0.84 13.42
C SER A 22 0.56 -0.10 13.11
N ALA A 23 0.27 -1.38 12.92
CA ALA A 23 1.31 -2.34 12.57
C ALA A 23 1.86 -2.06 11.18
N LEU A 24 0.99 -1.72 10.24
CA LEU A 24 1.42 -1.40 8.89
C LEU A 24 2.29 -0.13 8.90
N ALA A 25 1.87 0.88 9.65
CA ALA A 25 2.65 2.12 9.74
C ALA A 25 4.04 1.83 10.29
N ARG A 26 4.12 0.99 11.33
CA ARG A 26 5.41 0.65 11.92
C ARG A 26 6.32 -0.04 10.90
N LYS A 27 5.76 -0.96 10.13
CA LYS A 27 6.55 -1.65 9.11
C LYS A 27 7.01 -0.71 8.01
N LEU A 28 6.24 0.33 7.75
CA LEU A 28 6.61 1.32 6.75
C LEU A 28 7.56 2.38 7.29
N GLY A 29 7.81 2.36 8.60
CA GLY A 29 8.67 3.37 9.23
C GLY A 29 7.98 4.71 9.38
N LEU A 30 6.65 4.69 9.46
CA LEU A 30 5.86 5.92 9.57
C LEU A 30 5.12 5.95 10.89
N LEU A 31 4.76 7.16 11.31
CA LEU A 31 3.85 7.30 12.43
C LEU A 31 2.44 6.90 11.98
N GLN A 32 1.70 6.24 12.86
CA GLN A 32 0.33 5.86 12.53
C GLN A 32 -0.50 7.08 12.12
N TYR A 33 -0.29 8.17 12.82
CA TYR A 33 -1.01 9.41 12.51
C TYR A 33 -0.73 9.87 11.08
N SER A 34 0.53 9.83 10.68
CA SER A 34 0.90 10.26 9.33
C SER A 34 0.31 9.36 8.26
N LEU A 35 0.37 8.05 8.49
CA LEU A 35 -0.21 7.12 7.54
C LEU A 35 -1.73 7.31 7.46
N ASN A 36 -2.37 7.40 8.62
CA ASN A 36 -3.82 7.58 8.66
C ASN A 36 -4.24 8.83 7.91
N ARG A 37 -3.50 9.93 8.12
CA ARG A 37 -3.85 11.18 7.46
C ARG A 37 -3.69 11.09 5.96
N SER A 38 -2.57 10.54 5.49
CA SER A 38 -2.36 10.46 4.05
C SER A 38 -3.36 9.52 3.38
N VAL A 39 -3.72 8.43 4.04
CA VAL A 39 -4.72 7.50 3.52
C VAL A 39 -6.10 8.16 3.48
N SER A 40 -6.45 8.86 4.55
CA SER A 40 -7.76 9.50 4.65
C SER A 40 -7.94 10.61 3.62
N THR A 41 -6.86 11.33 3.29
CA THR A 41 -6.94 12.40 2.30
C THR A 41 -6.67 11.91 0.89
N GLY A 42 -6.25 10.66 0.73
CA GLY A 42 -5.93 10.11 -0.58
C GLY A 42 -4.62 10.60 -1.15
N SER A 43 -3.73 11.14 -0.31
CA SER A 43 -2.48 11.71 -0.77
C SER A 43 -1.27 10.82 -0.46
N VAL A 44 -1.48 9.52 -0.50
CA VAL A 44 -0.41 8.56 -0.25
C VAL A 44 0.59 8.61 -1.40
N LYS A 45 1.88 8.68 -1.05
CA LYS A 45 2.92 8.63 -2.07
C LYS A 45 2.93 7.26 -2.74
N LEU A 46 3.23 7.24 -4.02
CA LEU A 46 3.26 5.98 -4.76
C LEU A 46 4.25 4.99 -4.14
N SER A 47 5.42 5.46 -3.73
CA SER A 47 6.41 4.58 -3.12
C SER A 47 5.89 3.96 -1.84
N VAL A 48 5.16 4.72 -1.03
CA VAL A 48 4.58 4.20 0.20
C VAL A 48 3.50 3.17 -0.12
N PHE A 49 2.68 3.45 -1.12
CA PHE A 49 1.62 2.54 -1.53
C PHE A 49 2.21 1.20 -2.00
N LEU A 50 3.23 1.26 -2.84
CA LEU A 50 3.87 0.04 -3.34
C LEU A 50 4.53 -0.75 -2.22
N ARG A 51 5.18 -0.06 -1.28
CA ARG A 51 5.77 -0.76 -0.13
C ARG A 51 4.70 -1.44 0.70
N ALA A 52 3.57 -0.78 0.89
CA ALA A 52 2.48 -1.36 1.67
C ALA A 52 1.98 -2.63 1.00
N LEU A 53 1.77 -2.60 -0.31
CA LEU A 53 1.35 -3.78 -1.04
C LEU A 53 2.38 -4.91 -0.91
N SER A 54 3.65 -4.56 -1.03
CA SER A 54 4.72 -5.54 -0.92
C SER A 54 4.74 -6.19 0.45
N LEU A 55 4.61 -5.36 1.50
CA LEU A 55 4.63 -5.88 2.87
C LEU A 55 3.45 -6.79 3.16
N MET A 56 2.32 -6.55 2.51
CA MET A 56 1.15 -7.38 2.70
C MET A 56 1.08 -8.56 1.72
N GLY A 57 2.01 -8.63 0.79
CA GLY A 57 2.09 -9.75 -0.14
C GLY A 57 1.16 -9.66 -1.33
N TYR A 58 0.72 -8.46 -1.67
CA TYR A 58 -0.19 -8.29 -2.80
C TYR A 58 0.56 -8.01 -4.08
N THR A 59 -0.03 -8.43 -5.18
CA THR A 59 0.44 -8.12 -6.52
C THR A 59 -0.45 -7.02 -7.09
N LEU A 60 0.16 -6.00 -7.68
CA LEU A 60 -0.58 -4.95 -8.34
C LEU A 60 -0.56 -5.21 -9.84
N GLU A 61 -1.74 -5.37 -10.45
CA GLU A 61 -1.84 -5.59 -11.88
C GLU A 61 -2.43 -4.36 -12.56
N ILE A 62 -1.83 -3.99 -13.65
CA ILE A 62 -2.31 -2.88 -14.46
C ILE A 62 -2.94 -3.48 -15.71
N LYS A 63 -4.23 -3.23 -15.89
CA LYS A 63 -4.99 -3.84 -16.96
C LYS A 63 -5.59 -2.79 -17.88
N LYS A 64 -5.77 -3.18 -19.11
CA LYS A 64 -6.49 -2.35 -20.08
C LYS A 64 -7.43 -3.27 -20.85
N GLY A 65 -8.74 -2.99 -20.76
CA GLY A 65 -9.72 -3.80 -21.44
C GLY A 65 -9.73 -5.25 -21.01
N GLY A 66 -9.43 -5.51 -19.73
CA GLY A 66 -9.40 -6.86 -19.20
C GLY A 66 -8.09 -7.59 -19.41
N LYS A 67 -7.15 -6.98 -20.14
CA LYS A 67 -5.88 -7.61 -20.41
C LYS A 67 -4.81 -7.02 -19.48
N THR A 68 -4.03 -7.88 -18.84
CA THR A 68 -2.96 -7.42 -17.95
C THR A 68 -1.79 -6.94 -18.79
N VAL A 69 -1.46 -5.66 -18.63
CA VAL A 69 -0.35 -5.03 -19.35
C VAL A 69 0.94 -5.12 -18.56
N ALA A 70 0.85 -4.96 -17.25
CA ALA A 70 2.02 -5.00 -16.39
C ALA A 70 1.59 -5.46 -15.01
N ALA A 71 2.52 -5.98 -14.25
CA ALA A 71 2.25 -6.41 -12.89
C ALA A 71 3.47 -6.11 -12.01
N ILE A 72 3.21 -5.69 -10.79
CA ILE A 72 4.25 -5.44 -9.79
C ILE A 72 4.00 -6.42 -8.66
N ARG A 73 4.91 -7.37 -8.49
CA ARG A 73 4.78 -8.38 -7.45
C ARG A 73 5.57 -7.96 -6.22
N PRO A 74 5.28 -8.56 -5.06
CA PRO A 74 6.02 -8.20 -3.84
C PRO A 74 7.54 -8.26 -4.02
N GLU A 75 8.02 -9.27 -4.72
CA GLU A 75 9.46 -9.46 -4.88
C GLU A 75 10.07 -8.52 -5.92
N ASP A 76 9.24 -7.84 -6.72
CA ASP A 76 9.74 -6.93 -7.74
C ASP A 76 10.05 -5.54 -7.20
N TYR A 77 9.37 -5.14 -6.15
CA TYR A 77 9.56 -3.81 -5.58
C TYR A 77 10.38 -3.89 -4.32
N THR A 78 11.56 -3.30 -4.37
CA THR A 78 12.44 -3.24 -3.21
C THR A 78 12.50 -1.79 -2.74
N PRO A 79 12.06 -1.50 -1.51
CA PRO A 79 12.16 -0.13 -1.01
C PRO A 79 13.60 0.33 -0.99
N ALA A 80 13.83 1.57 -1.39
CA ALA A 80 15.16 2.15 -1.36
C ALA A 80 15.65 2.21 0.08
N GLU A 81 16.79 1.72 0.29
CA GLU A 81 17.44 1.87 1.57
C GLU A 81 18.38 3.00 1.49
N ARG A 82 18.49 3.15 0.90
CA ARG A 82 19.36 3.85 0.79
C ARG A 82 19.42 4.92 0.26
N ASP A 83 19.30 4.79 0.11
CA ASP A 83 19.27 5.61 -0.24
C ASP A 83 19.34 6.35 0.02
N LYS A 84 19.81 6.20 0.24
CA LYS A 84 19.94 6.77 0.54
C LYS A 84 20.00 7.38 0.40
#